data_57879ce0a7c188accda941d49295a714
#
_entry.id   57879ce0a7c188accda941d49295a714
#
_cell.length_a   1.000
_cell.length_b   1.000
_cell.length_c   1.000
_cell.angle_alpha   90.00
_cell.angle_beta   90.00
_cell.angle_gamma   90.00
#
_symmetry.space_group_name_H-M   'P 1'
#
loop_
_entity.id
_entity.type
_entity.pdbx_description
1 polymer ?
#
loop_
_entity_poly.entity_id
_entity_poly.type
_entity_poly.pdbx_seq_one_letter_code
_entity_poly.pdbx_strand_id
1 'polypeptide(L)'
;MKRIAYLSILLLGAFVVLFVPAVGAQEEQAVVPVAAYDGYFDPADITVPSGTTVVWTNQGEMPHSVTAHDRSFASGLLNPGESYQVTFYEPGTYTYQCSDSMQGSVTVV
;
A
#
# COMPACT_ATOMS: atom_id res chain seq x y z
N MET A 1 -7.53 33.33 -12.85
CA MET A 1 -7.52 33.30 -13.15
C MET A 1 -7.39 33.34 -13.21
N LYS A 2 -7.48 32.89 -13.05
CA LYS A 2 -7.39 32.69 -13.17
C LYS A 2 -7.28 32.18 -13.16
N ARG A 3 -7.26 31.69 -13.18
CA ARG A 3 -7.07 31.18 -13.33
C ARG A 3 -6.94 30.56 -13.41
N ILE A 4 -6.97 30.27 -13.41
CA ILE A 4 -6.81 29.65 -13.60
C ILE A 4 -6.55 29.11 -13.54
N ALA A 5 -6.54 28.86 -13.49
CA ALA A 5 -6.35 28.36 -13.74
C ALA A 5 -5.94 27.94 -13.51
N TYR A 6 -5.69 27.59 -13.46
CA TYR A 6 -5.38 27.30 -13.61
C TYR A 6 -5.23 26.66 -13.76
N LEU A 7 -5.14 26.30 -13.74
CA LEU A 7 -5.09 25.82 -14.03
C LEU A 7 -4.91 25.23 -14.07
N SER A 8 -4.79 24.94 -14.12
CA SER A 8 -4.65 24.34 -14.39
C SER A 8 -4.32 23.88 -14.24
N ILE A 9 -4.16 23.61 -14.29
CA ILE A 9 -3.91 23.21 -14.41
C ILE A 9 -3.68 22.64 -14.38
N LEU A 10 -3.43 22.35 -14.58
CA LEU A 10 -3.29 21.85 -14.81
C LEU A 10 -3.08 21.25 -14.89
N LEU A 11 -2.88 20.96 -14.98
CA LEU A 11 -2.68 20.42 -15.12
C LEU A 11 -2.60 19.77 -15.02
N LEU A 12 -2.42 19.45 -14.98
CA LEU A 12 -2.35 18.91 -14.83
C LEU A 12 -2.52 18.31 -14.42
N GLY A 13 -2.61 18.18 -14.16
CA GLY A 13 -2.73 17.58 -13.84
C GLY A 13 -2.85 17.33 -13.07
N ALA A 14 -2.58 17.36 -12.79
CA ALA A 14 -2.59 17.16 -12.12
C ALA A 14 -2.65 17.46 -11.28
N PHE A 15 -2.46 17.62 -10.89
CA PHE A 15 -2.55 17.99 -10.06
C PHE A 15 -2.86 18.29 -9.30
N VAL A 16 -3.01 18.48 -9.08
CA VAL A 16 -3.35 18.87 -8.31
C VAL A 16 -3.79 19.44 -7.51
N VAL A 17 -3.97 19.62 -7.08
CA VAL A 17 -4.41 20.14 -6.38
C VAL A 17 -4.64 20.74 -5.62
N LEU A 18 -4.75 21.01 -5.13
CA LEU A 18 -5.04 21.49 -4.50
C LEU A 18 -5.38 22.20 -3.74
N PHE A 19 -5.74 22.62 -3.48
CA PHE A 19 -6.15 23.23 -2.72
C PHE A 19 -6.92 23.22 -1.93
N VAL A 20 -7.12 22.94 -1.56
CA VAL A 20 -7.96 23.02 -0.89
C VAL A 20 -8.43 23.08 0.05
N PRO A 21 -8.76 23.00 0.34
CA PRO A 21 -9.22 23.08 1.34
C PRO A 21 -9.57 22.73 2.29
N ALA A 22 -9.17 22.83 2.44
CA ALA A 22 -9.56 22.67 3.37
C ALA A 22 -10.42 22.06 4.20
N VAL A 23 -11.21 22.60 4.71
CA VAL A 23 -12.06 22.01 5.47
C VAL A 23 -12.46 20.72 5.11
N GLY A 24 -12.41 19.87 5.90
CA GLY A 24 -12.69 18.58 5.49
C GLY A 24 -11.88 18.24 4.31
N ALA A 25 -10.81 18.95 4.16
CA ALA A 25 -9.96 18.67 3.06
C ALA A 25 -9.66 17.23 3.06
N GLN A 26 -9.71 16.66 1.92
CA GLN A 26 -9.43 15.27 1.78
C GLN A 26 -7.97 15.06 2.00
N GLU A 27 -7.64 14.26 2.96
CA GLU A 27 -6.29 13.79 3.03
C GLU A 27 -6.17 12.66 2.08
N GLU A 28 -5.15 12.68 1.27
CA GLU A 28 -4.92 11.56 0.40
C GLU A 28 -4.50 10.37 1.24
N GLN A 29 -5.06 9.23 0.89
CA GLN A 29 -4.70 8.01 1.58
C GLN A 29 -3.30 7.62 1.15
N ALA A 30 -2.42 7.41 2.12
CA ALA A 30 -1.08 6.97 1.82
C ALA A 30 -1.12 5.52 1.32
N VAL A 31 -0.32 5.25 0.31
CA VAL A 31 -0.21 3.92 -0.27
C VAL A 31 1.26 3.54 -0.26
N VAL A 32 1.57 2.39 0.31
CA VAL A 32 2.94 1.90 0.43
C VAL A 32 3.06 0.60 -0.33
N PRO A 33 3.94 0.51 -1.32
CA PRO A 33 4.11 -0.72 -2.08
C PRO A 33 5.10 -1.65 -1.40
N VAL A 34 4.83 -2.94 -1.50
CA VAL A 34 5.75 -4.00 -1.09
C VAL A 34 5.85 -4.97 -2.25
N ALA A 35 7.04 -5.30 -2.65
CA ALA A 35 7.26 -6.28 -3.72
C ALA A 35 7.42 -7.66 -3.11
N ALA A 36 6.78 -8.65 -3.70
CA ALA A 36 6.99 -10.04 -3.36
C ALA A 36 7.85 -10.64 -4.45
N TYR A 37 9.11 -10.89 -4.11
CA TYR A 37 10.03 -11.58 -5.02
C TYR A 37 10.05 -13.05 -4.68
N ASP A 38 10.75 -13.84 -5.48
CA ASP A 38 10.88 -15.24 -5.18
C ASP A 38 11.84 -15.38 -4.00
N GLY A 39 11.30 -15.63 -2.82
CA GLY A 39 12.09 -15.86 -1.61
C GLY A 39 12.04 -14.75 -0.58
N TYR A 40 11.56 -13.55 -0.90
CA TYR A 40 11.54 -12.48 0.10
C TYR A 40 10.56 -11.38 -0.29
N PHE A 41 10.14 -10.60 0.71
CA PHE A 41 9.39 -9.36 0.50
C PHE A 41 10.34 -8.18 0.61
N ASP A 42 10.09 -7.13 -0.19
CA ASP A 42 10.93 -5.93 -0.17
C ASP A 42 10.06 -4.68 -0.26
N PRO A 43 10.05 -3.83 0.76
CA PRO A 43 10.72 -4.01 2.05
C PRO A 43 10.00 -5.07 2.88
N ALA A 44 10.77 -5.79 3.72
CA ALA A 44 10.19 -6.86 4.51
C ALA A 44 9.40 -6.33 5.71
N ASP A 45 9.92 -5.28 6.35
CA ASP A 45 9.30 -4.73 7.56
C ASP A 45 9.07 -3.26 7.34
N ILE A 46 7.83 -2.81 7.56
CA ILE A 46 7.49 -1.40 7.36
C ILE A 46 6.72 -0.89 8.57
N THR A 47 6.80 0.41 8.79
CA THR A 47 6.02 1.10 9.81
C THR A 47 5.23 2.20 9.13
N VAL A 48 3.93 2.22 9.33
CA VAL A 48 3.04 3.14 8.63
C VAL A 48 2.05 3.76 9.60
N PRO A 49 1.55 4.95 9.29
CA PRO A 49 0.47 5.54 10.11
C PRO A 49 -0.86 4.84 9.83
N SER A 50 -1.76 4.92 10.80
CA SER A 50 -3.12 4.41 10.65
C SER A 50 -3.77 5.03 9.42
N GLY A 51 -4.50 4.23 8.68
CA GLY A 51 -5.16 4.66 7.46
C GLY A 51 -4.35 4.40 6.20
N THR A 52 -3.16 3.84 6.33
CA THR A 52 -2.32 3.54 5.17
C THR A 52 -2.78 2.27 4.48
N THR A 53 -2.75 2.28 3.16
CA THR A 53 -2.98 1.09 2.35
C THR A 53 -1.64 0.52 1.93
N VAL A 54 -1.44 -0.76 2.20
CA VAL A 54 -0.25 -1.47 1.75
C VAL A 54 -0.65 -2.33 0.56
N VAL A 55 0.12 -2.23 -0.51
CA VAL A 55 -0.14 -2.98 -1.74
C VAL A 55 1.02 -3.92 -1.99
N TRP A 56 0.75 -5.21 -1.98
CA TRP A 56 1.75 -6.22 -2.31
C TRP A 56 1.57 -6.58 -3.77
N THR A 57 2.65 -6.59 -4.52
CA THR A 57 2.64 -7.00 -5.92
C THR A 57 3.64 -8.12 -6.12
N ASN A 58 3.21 -9.19 -6.76
CA ASN A 58 4.12 -10.29 -7.07
C ASN A 58 5.02 -9.87 -8.22
N GLN A 59 6.29 -9.60 -7.88
CA GLN A 59 7.32 -9.20 -8.84
C GLN A 59 8.23 -10.37 -9.16
N GLY A 60 7.93 -11.55 -8.64
CA GLY A 60 8.70 -12.74 -8.92
C GLY A 60 8.18 -13.49 -10.12
N GLU A 61 8.68 -14.70 -10.31
CA GLU A 61 8.28 -15.54 -11.43
C GLU A 61 7.38 -16.67 -11.01
N MET A 62 7.24 -16.90 -9.70
CA MET A 62 6.41 -17.97 -9.14
C MET A 62 5.22 -17.37 -8.42
N PRO A 63 4.14 -18.14 -8.27
CA PRO A 63 3.01 -17.67 -7.48
C PRO A 63 3.41 -17.48 -6.01
N HIS A 64 2.89 -16.45 -5.37
CA HIS A 64 3.12 -16.16 -3.97
C HIS A 64 1.82 -15.80 -3.30
N SER A 65 1.80 -15.80 -1.97
CA SER A 65 0.63 -15.37 -1.22
C SER A 65 1.08 -14.45 -0.10
N VAL A 66 0.12 -13.68 0.44
CA VAL A 66 0.35 -12.82 1.59
C VAL A 66 -0.70 -13.23 2.61
N THR A 67 -0.27 -13.86 3.68
CA THR A 67 -1.20 -14.38 4.69
C THR A 67 -0.73 -13.93 6.06
N ALA A 68 -1.59 -13.21 6.77
CA ALA A 68 -1.27 -12.80 8.13
C ALA A 68 -1.20 -14.03 9.04
N HIS A 69 -0.26 -14.00 10.00
CA HIS A 69 -0.14 -15.11 10.94
C HIS A 69 -1.39 -15.27 11.79
N ASP A 70 -2.08 -14.17 12.10
CA ASP A 70 -3.31 -14.20 12.87
C ASP A 70 -4.55 -14.36 12.01
N ARG A 71 -4.36 -14.56 10.72
CA ARG A 71 -5.47 -14.77 9.77
C ARG A 71 -6.34 -13.55 9.55
N SER A 72 -5.89 -12.36 9.97
CA SER A 72 -6.67 -11.14 9.77
C SER A 72 -6.77 -10.75 8.30
N PHE A 73 -5.84 -11.21 7.47
CA PHE A 73 -5.95 -11.03 6.01
C PHE A 73 -5.23 -12.17 5.30
N ALA A 74 -5.66 -12.43 4.08
CA ALA A 74 -5.06 -13.47 3.25
C ALA A 74 -5.38 -13.15 1.78
N SER A 75 -4.34 -13.13 0.96
CA SER A 75 -4.53 -12.78 -0.45
C SER A 75 -4.97 -13.96 -1.30
N GLY A 76 -4.74 -15.18 -0.85
CA GLY A 76 -4.74 -16.32 -1.76
C GLY A 76 -3.52 -16.24 -2.67
N LEU A 77 -3.47 -17.09 -3.69
CA LEU A 77 -2.32 -17.10 -4.59
C LEU A 77 -2.38 -15.90 -5.52
N LEU A 78 -1.24 -15.22 -5.62
CA LEU A 78 -1.02 -14.14 -6.56
C LEU A 78 -0.06 -14.64 -7.62
N ASN A 79 -0.49 -14.62 -8.86
CA ASN A 79 0.40 -14.94 -9.97
C ASN A 79 1.31 -13.75 -10.26
N PRO A 80 2.41 -13.96 -10.98
CA PRO A 80 3.28 -12.83 -11.32
C PRO A 80 2.51 -11.65 -11.90
N GLY A 81 2.76 -10.47 -11.34
CA GLY A 81 2.09 -9.24 -11.76
C GLY A 81 0.82 -8.92 -11.02
N GLU A 82 0.28 -9.87 -10.26
CA GLU A 82 -0.97 -9.63 -9.52
C GLU A 82 -0.68 -8.95 -8.19
N SER A 83 -1.66 -8.20 -7.69
CA SER A 83 -1.53 -7.41 -6.48
C SER A 83 -2.66 -7.70 -5.50
N TYR A 84 -2.39 -7.39 -4.24
CA TYR A 84 -3.34 -7.51 -3.14
C TYR A 84 -3.12 -6.34 -2.21
N GLN A 85 -4.17 -5.75 -1.68
CA GLN A 85 -4.00 -4.59 -0.81
C GLN A 85 -4.85 -4.70 0.44
N VAL A 86 -4.36 -4.09 1.51
CA VAL A 86 -5.06 -4.00 2.78
C VAL A 86 -4.87 -2.59 3.30
N THR A 87 -5.94 -1.99 3.79
CA THR A 87 -5.85 -0.70 4.49
C THR A 87 -5.84 -0.98 5.98
N PHE A 88 -4.83 -0.45 6.67
CA PHE A 88 -4.62 -0.71 8.08
C PHE A 88 -5.07 0.47 8.92
N TYR A 89 -6.06 0.28 9.78
CA TYR A 89 -6.56 1.33 10.66
C TYR A 89 -6.14 1.12 12.10
N GLU A 90 -6.11 -0.13 12.57
CA GLU A 90 -5.86 -0.40 13.98
C GLU A 90 -4.37 -0.44 14.26
N PRO A 91 -3.88 0.31 15.23
CA PRO A 91 -2.46 0.24 15.60
C PRO A 91 -2.08 -1.16 16.06
N GLY A 92 -0.87 -1.55 15.76
CA GLY A 92 -0.35 -2.86 16.13
C GLY A 92 0.65 -3.34 15.11
N THR A 93 1.21 -4.52 15.37
CA THR A 93 2.15 -5.14 14.45
C THR A 93 1.50 -6.37 13.84
N TYR A 94 1.48 -6.40 12.51
CA TYR A 94 0.86 -7.47 11.75
C TYR A 94 1.96 -8.20 11.00
N THR A 95 2.22 -9.44 11.41
CA THR A 95 3.21 -10.26 10.73
C THR A 95 2.50 -11.12 9.69
N TYR A 96 3.18 -11.35 8.59
CA TYR A 96 2.61 -12.13 7.50
C TYR A 96 3.69 -12.98 6.85
N GLN A 97 3.24 -13.91 6.04
CA GLN A 97 4.17 -14.81 5.34
C GLN A 97 3.58 -15.28 4.03
N CYS A 98 4.47 -15.70 3.15
CA CYS A 98 4.14 -16.54 2.02
C CYS A 98 4.54 -17.99 2.35
N SER A 99 5.67 -18.14 3.03
CA SER A 99 6.18 -19.43 3.45
C SER A 99 7.03 -19.22 4.70
N ASP A 100 7.53 -20.29 5.29
CA ASP A 100 8.35 -20.19 6.49
C ASP A 100 9.57 -19.30 6.26
N SER A 101 10.10 -19.26 5.05
CA SER A 101 11.31 -18.51 4.76
C SER A 101 11.01 -17.13 4.14
N MET A 102 9.74 -16.80 3.90
CA MET A 102 9.38 -15.56 3.22
C MET A 102 8.35 -14.83 4.08
N GLN A 103 8.84 -13.93 4.92
CA GLN A 103 8.02 -13.27 5.94
C GLN A 103 8.24 -11.78 5.95
N GLY A 104 7.28 -11.06 6.49
CA GLY A 104 7.37 -9.62 6.65
C GLY A 104 6.47 -9.13 7.76
N SER A 105 6.47 -7.82 7.97
CA SER A 105 5.61 -7.21 8.98
C SER A 105 5.17 -5.80 8.57
N VAL A 106 4.00 -5.42 9.06
CA VAL A 106 3.50 -4.06 8.98
C VAL A 106 3.22 -3.62 10.40
N THR A 107 3.87 -2.56 10.84
CA THR A 107 3.60 -1.94 12.13
C THR A 107 2.80 -0.67 11.88
N VAL A 108 1.64 -0.58 12.50
CA VAL A 108 0.73 0.55 12.35
C VAL A 108 0.80 1.38 13.62
N VAL A 109 1.08 2.66 13.48
CA VAL A 109 1.24 3.55 14.64
C VAL A 109 0.12 4.57 14.73
#